data_1673df8cbd56c356ee24bc9120e8ac37
#
_entry.id   1673df8cbd56c356ee24bc9120e8ac37
#
_cell.length_a   1.000
_cell.length_b   1.000
_cell.length_c   1.000
_cell.angle_alpha   90.00
_cell.angle_beta   90.00
_cell.angle_gamma   90.00
#
_symmetry.space_group_name_H-M   'P 1'
#
loop_
_entity.id
_entity.type
_entity.pdbx_description
1 polymer ?
#
loop_
_entity_poly.entity_id
_entity_poly.type
_entity_poly.pdbx_seq_one_letter_code
_entity_poly.pdbx_strand_id
1 'polypeptide(L)'
;MTSTYDVDIMMIGHFAKDLLVIGGAKEMASGGAVYYGSLALRRQGLRVAVVTRLHPDDFSRLDELKQEGIKVSATASPETSGIANYYDSADLDRRVCKPLGFAGPFHPDEIPSLKARIYAVIPIIAGEVDLSLLKSLAQRGPVALDIQGFIRVREGEDLVTRAWPEMAEGLAHVTYLKVDRAEAEFLTGQDNLVVAARRLAEYGPREVVVTQSAGLTVFADGQLYQAPFTPRSIRGRTGRGDTCFATYLGRRLTASAQEATRLAGAVTTLKLEEPGPWRGTLSDVEALLQGRRV
;
A
#
# COMPACT_ATOMS: atom_id res chain seq x y z
N MET A 1 16.22 -1.56 -26.85
CA MET A 1 16.48 -0.30 -26.12
C MET A 1 16.61 -0.63 -24.64
N THR A 2 17.77 -0.37 -24.04
CA THR A 2 17.96 -0.53 -22.59
C THR A 2 17.07 0.51 -21.87
N SER A 3 16.24 0.03 -20.92
CA SER A 3 15.41 0.91 -20.11
C SER A 3 16.27 1.96 -19.40
N THR A 4 15.88 3.23 -19.44
CA THR A 4 16.54 4.32 -18.69
C THR A 4 16.31 4.22 -17.18
N TYR A 5 15.48 3.26 -16.73
CA TYR A 5 15.14 3.02 -15.34
C TYR A 5 15.73 1.70 -14.85
N ASP A 6 16.25 1.70 -13.62
CA ASP A 6 16.81 0.50 -12.97
C ASP A 6 15.72 -0.44 -12.46
N VAL A 7 14.60 0.15 -12.02
CA VAL A 7 13.39 -0.55 -11.56
C VAL A 7 12.13 0.15 -12.06
N ASP A 8 11.03 -0.56 -12.09
CA ASP A 8 9.76 0.02 -12.49
C ASP A 8 9.10 0.74 -11.31
N ILE A 9 9.12 0.14 -10.12
CA ILE A 9 8.61 0.76 -8.90
C ILE A 9 9.59 0.54 -7.76
N MET A 10 9.92 1.62 -7.02
CA MET A 10 10.61 1.58 -5.73
C MET A 10 9.58 1.82 -4.63
N MET A 11 9.42 0.86 -3.73
CA MET A 11 8.52 0.95 -2.59
C MET A 11 9.32 1.31 -1.34
N ILE A 12 8.90 2.36 -0.63
CA ILE A 12 9.57 2.90 0.55
C ILE A 12 8.58 2.89 1.71
N GLY A 13 8.88 2.13 2.75
CA GLY A 13 8.04 1.96 3.93
C GLY A 13 8.53 0.81 4.80
N HIS A 14 8.06 0.70 6.02
CA HIS A 14 8.49 -0.36 6.91
C HIS A 14 7.92 -1.72 6.48
N PHE A 15 8.79 -2.74 6.51
CA PHE A 15 8.34 -4.12 6.65
C PHE A 15 7.73 -4.27 8.04
N ALA A 16 6.58 -4.91 8.14
CA ALA A 16 5.91 -5.10 9.41
C ALA A 16 5.96 -6.54 9.90
N LYS A 17 6.06 -6.68 11.20
CA LYS A 17 5.88 -7.94 11.93
C LYS A 17 4.59 -7.82 12.73
N ASP A 18 3.49 -8.22 12.11
CA ASP A 18 2.14 -8.06 12.64
C ASP A 18 1.74 -9.23 13.54
N LEU A 19 1.00 -8.92 14.59
CA LEU A 19 0.32 -9.91 15.42
C LEU A 19 -1.15 -9.98 15.01
N LEU A 20 -1.59 -11.14 14.56
CA LEU A 20 -2.99 -11.42 14.28
C LEU A 20 -3.60 -12.16 15.47
N VAL A 21 -4.69 -11.63 16.00
CA VAL A 21 -5.43 -12.25 17.12
C VAL A 21 -6.87 -12.49 16.67
N ILE A 22 -7.26 -13.77 16.55
CA ILE A 22 -8.59 -14.20 16.10
C ILE A 22 -9.11 -15.26 17.06
N GLY A 23 -10.22 -15.01 17.74
CA GLY A 23 -10.80 -15.97 18.69
C GLY A 23 -9.83 -16.42 19.80
N GLY A 24 -8.88 -15.56 20.19
CA GLY A 24 -7.84 -15.86 21.17
C GLY A 24 -6.58 -16.54 20.60
N ALA A 25 -6.61 -17.09 19.38
CA ALA A 25 -5.42 -17.58 18.69
C ALA A 25 -4.52 -16.41 18.26
N LYS A 26 -3.21 -16.57 18.42
CA LYS A 26 -2.20 -15.55 18.10
C LYS A 26 -1.24 -16.07 17.03
N GLU A 27 -1.04 -15.29 15.99
CA GLU A 27 -0.11 -15.61 14.91
C GLU A 27 0.75 -14.38 14.58
N MET A 28 2.08 -14.59 14.47
CA MET A 28 3.00 -13.56 13.99
C MET A 28 3.15 -13.68 12.48
N ALA A 29 2.71 -12.67 11.75
CA ALA A 29 2.73 -12.64 10.29
C ALA A 29 3.68 -11.57 9.75
N SER A 30 4.23 -11.79 8.56
CA SER A 30 4.88 -10.76 7.76
C SER A 30 3.83 -9.82 7.19
N GLY A 31 4.10 -8.52 7.23
CA GLY A 31 3.14 -7.49 6.86
C GLY A 31 3.78 -6.22 6.31
N GLY A 32 2.98 -5.18 6.27
CA GLY A 32 3.34 -3.90 5.69
C GLY A 32 3.12 -3.83 4.18
N ALA A 33 2.90 -2.61 3.69
CA ALA A 33 2.59 -2.39 2.28
C ALA A 33 3.77 -2.78 1.36
N VAL A 34 5.02 -2.67 1.83
CA VAL A 34 6.20 -3.15 1.08
C VAL A 34 6.17 -4.65 0.85
N TYR A 35 5.64 -5.45 1.79
CA TYR A 35 5.53 -6.90 1.65
C TYR A 35 4.42 -7.28 0.66
N TYR A 36 3.18 -6.86 0.93
CA TYR A 36 2.03 -7.21 0.09
C TYR A 36 2.12 -6.61 -1.31
N GLY A 37 2.50 -5.34 -1.40
CA GLY A 37 2.55 -4.60 -2.65
C GLY A 37 3.67 -5.06 -3.56
N SER A 38 4.88 -5.29 -3.04
CA SER A 38 6.03 -5.69 -3.86
C SER A 38 5.82 -7.06 -4.49
N LEU A 39 5.23 -8.01 -3.75
CA LEU A 39 4.89 -9.33 -4.28
C LEU A 39 3.81 -9.23 -5.37
N ALA A 40 2.78 -8.41 -5.18
CA ALA A 40 1.77 -8.17 -6.20
C ALA A 40 2.34 -7.54 -7.48
N LEU A 41 3.31 -6.64 -7.37
CA LEU A 41 4.03 -6.06 -8.52
C LEU A 41 4.91 -7.09 -9.23
N ARG A 42 5.60 -7.95 -8.47
CA ARG A 42 6.42 -9.03 -9.06
C ARG A 42 5.57 -10.01 -9.86
N ARG A 43 4.39 -10.36 -9.37
CA ARG A 43 3.43 -11.22 -10.11
C ARG A 43 2.93 -10.59 -11.41
N GLN A 44 3.02 -9.26 -11.55
CA GLN A 44 2.78 -8.55 -12.81
C GLN A 44 4.03 -8.50 -13.72
N GLY A 45 5.14 -9.12 -13.33
CA GLY A 45 6.39 -9.15 -14.11
C GLY A 45 7.25 -7.89 -13.99
N LEU A 46 6.96 -7.00 -13.04
CA LEU A 46 7.68 -5.73 -12.89
C LEU A 46 8.99 -5.90 -12.11
N ARG A 47 9.96 -5.02 -12.40
CA ARG A 47 11.20 -4.88 -11.63
C ARG A 47 10.92 -4.00 -10.42
N VAL A 48 11.10 -4.54 -9.21
CA VAL A 48 10.73 -3.89 -7.96
C VAL A 48 11.96 -3.72 -7.07
N ALA A 49 12.06 -2.55 -6.42
CA ALA A 49 12.94 -2.34 -5.28
C ALA A 49 12.10 -2.04 -4.03
N VAL A 50 12.56 -2.52 -2.91
CA VAL A 50 12.01 -2.23 -1.57
C VAL A 50 13.09 -1.57 -0.73
N VAL A 51 12.74 -0.45 -0.10
CA VAL A 51 13.54 0.22 0.92
C VAL A 51 12.78 0.13 2.22
N THR A 52 13.40 -0.47 3.23
CA THR A 52 12.74 -0.76 4.50
C THR A 52 13.69 -0.70 5.68
N ARG A 53 13.13 -0.69 6.89
CA ARG A 53 13.85 -0.73 8.16
C ARG A 53 13.23 -1.80 9.05
N LEU A 54 14.06 -2.57 9.76
CA LEU A 54 13.60 -3.57 10.73
C LEU A 54 14.76 -4.00 11.65
N HIS A 55 14.40 -4.67 12.74
CA HIS A 55 15.40 -5.25 13.64
C HIS A 55 16.20 -6.36 12.94
N PRO A 56 17.53 -6.48 13.18
CA PRO A 56 18.37 -7.50 12.54
C PRO A 56 17.87 -8.92 12.68
N ASP A 57 17.28 -9.30 13.81
CA ASP A 57 16.72 -10.64 14.04
C ASP A 57 15.56 -10.99 13.10
N ASP A 58 14.93 -9.97 12.49
CA ASP A 58 13.82 -10.15 11.55
C ASP A 58 14.26 -10.10 10.08
N PHE A 59 15.58 -9.94 9.78
CA PHE A 59 16.06 -9.83 8.40
C PHE A 59 15.77 -11.07 7.55
N SER A 60 15.69 -12.25 8.15
CA SER A 60 15.29 -13.48 7.45
C SER A 60 13.87 -13.42 6.89
N ARG A 61 12.99 -12.56 7.41
CA ARG A 61 11.65 -12.35 6.89
C ARG A 61 11.63 -11.68 5.51
N LEU A 62 12.76 -11.06 5.11
CA LEU A 62 12.93 -10.46 3.78
C LEU A 62 13.37 -11.48 2.72
N ASP A 63 13.68 -12.72 3.10
CA ASP A 63 14.23 -13.70 2.17
C ASP A 63 13.23 -14.09 1.09
N GLU A 64 11.93 -14.13 1.40
CA GLU A 64 10.89 -14.32 0.39
C GLU A 64 10.93 -13.24 -0.68
N LEU A 65 11.06 -11.96 -0.30
CA LEU A 65 11.15 -10.85 -1.26
C LEU A 65 12.39 -10.99 -2.16
N LYS A 66 13.53 -11.37 -1.59
CA LYS A 66 14.78 -11.57 -2.33
C LYS A 66 14.67 -12.77 -3.30
N GLN A 67 14.06 -13.89 -2.85
CA GLN A 67 13.82 -15.08 -3.67
C GLN A 67 12.90 -14.79 -4.85
N GLU A 68 11.93 -13.89 -4.70
CA GLU A 68 11.08 -13.41 -5.78
C GLU A 68 11.79 -12.39 -6.70
N GLY A 69 13.09 -12.13 -6.49
CA GLY A 69 13.90 -11.23 -7.32
C GLY A 69 13.64 -9.74 -7.07
N ILE A 70 13.10 -9.38 -5.90
CA ILE A 70 12.95 -7.99 -5.47
C ILE A 70 14.29 -7.49 -4.94
N LYS A 71 14.73 -6.31 -5.38
CA LYS A 71 15.90 -5.65 -4.84
C LYS A 71 15.55 -5.08 -3.47
N VAL A 72 16.16 -5.58 -2.39
CA VAL A 72 15.86 -5.14 -1.03
C VAL A 72 17.04 -4.38 -0.45
N SER A 73 16.78 -3.12 -0.06
CA SER A 73 17.66 -2.27 0.75
C SER A 73 17.05 -2.18 2.14
N ALA A 74 17.67 -2.83 3.12
CA ALA A 74 17.17 -2.89 4.49
C ALA A 74 18.17 -2.25 5.44
N THR A 75 17.71 -1.28 6.23
CA THR A 75 18.50 -0.64 7.29
C THR A 75 18.15 -1.28 8.64
N ALA A 76 19.17 -1.57 9.43
CA ALA A 76 19.01 -2.08 10.78
C ALA A 76 18.38 -1.01 11.69
N SER A 77 17.43 -1.44 12.52
CA SER A 77 16.73 -0.59 13.49
C SER A 77 16.65 -1.30 14.85
N PRO A 78 16.53 -0.57 15.97
CA PRO A 78 16.32 -1.18 17.29
C PRO A 78 15.02 -1.99 17.40
N GLU A 79 14.02 -1.70 16.55
CA GLU A 79 12.73 -2.41 16.53
C GLU A 79 12.31 -2.71 15.10
N THR A 80 11.47 -3.72 14.94
CA THR A 80 10.67 -3.93 13.72
C THR A 80 9.29 -3.31 13.93
N SER A 81 8.83 -2.52 12.98
CA SER A 81 7.45 -2.01 13.00
C SER A 81 6.45 -3.14 12.93
N GLY A 82 5.30 -2.95 13.55
CA GLY A 82 4.23 -3.93 13.52
C GLY A 82 2.96 -3.40 14.13
N ILE A 83 1.86 -4.07 13.81
CA ILE A 83 0.54 -3.80 14.33
C ILE A 83 -0.07 -5.09 14.90
N ALA A 84 -0.56 -5.02 16.12
CA ALA A 84 -1.43 -6.05 16.65
C ALA A 84 -2.86 -5.80 16.17
N ASN A 85 -3.39 -6.73 15.39
CA ASN A 85 -4.73 -6.71 14.84
C ASN A 85 -5.61 -7.68 15.63
N TYR A 86 -6.48 -7.16 16.46
CA TYR A 86 -7.47 -7.93 17.24
C TYR A 86 -8.78 -7.96 16.46
N TYR A 87 -9.12 -9.10 15.90
CA TYR A 87 -10.36 -9.31 15.15
C TYR A 87 -11.46 -9.81 16.08
N ASP A 88 -12.66 -9.25 15.92
CA ASP A 88 -13.86 -9.83 16.53
C ASP A 88 -14.19 -11.14 15.80
N SER A 89 -14.36 -12.23 16.57
CA SER A 89 -14.70 -13.54 16.00
C SER A 89 -16.10 -13.56 15.36
N ALA A 90 -17.00 -12.67 15.78
CA ALA A 90 -18.34 -12.56 15.24
C ALA A 90 -18.43 -11.63 14.01
N ASP A 91 -17.49 -10.67 13.91
CA ASP A 91 -17.43 -9.70 12.81
C ASP A 91 -15.97 -9.38 12.47
N LEU A 92 -15.41 -10.12 11.54
CA LEU A 92 -14.05 -9.91 11.05
C LEU A 92 -13.84 -8.55 10.34
N ASP A 93 -14.90 -7.75 10.11
CA ASP A 93 -14.79 -6.37 9.62
C ASP A 93 -14.42 -5.40 10.76
N ARG A 94 -14.71 -5.76 11.99
CA ARG A 94 -14.30 -5.01 13.17
C ARG A 94 -12.96 -5.49 13.67
N ARG A 95 -12.00 -4.59 13.72
CA ARG A 95 -10.69 -4.85 14.34
C ARG A 95 -10.24 -3.67 15.18
N VAL A 96 -9.58 -3.98 16.28
CA VAL A 96 -8.80 -3.02 17.05
C VAL A 96 -7.34 -3.17 16.65
N CYS A 97 -6.69 -2.07 16.29
CA CYS A 97 -5.28 -2.03 15.90
C CYS A 97 -4.48 -1.37 17.01
N LYS A 98 -3.41 -2.03 17.49
CA LYS A 98 -2.45 -1.46 18.43
C LYS A 98 -1.04 -1.47 17.86
N PRO A 99 -0.20 -0.45 18.13
CA PRO A 99 1.19 -0.47 17.70
C PRO A 99 1.97 -1.53 18.48
N LEU A 100 2.84 -2.28 17.77
CA LEU A 100 3.77 -3.24 18.41
C LEU A 100 5.19 -2.68 18.48
N GLY A 101 5.64 -2.00 17.43
CA GLY A 101 6.98 -1.44 17.34
C GLY A 101 7.04 -0.35 16.28
N PHE A 102 8.15 0.39 16.26
CA PHE A 102 8.42 1.45 15.30
C PHE A 102 9.89 1.47 14.90
N ALA A 103 10.19 1.19 13.65
CA ALA A 103 11.55 1.07 13.15
C ALA A 103 12.24 2.43 12.86
N GLY A 104 11.62 3.54 13.29
CA GLY A 104 12.18 4.89 13.17
C GLY A 104 11.97 5.55 11.80
N PRO A 105 12.35 6.82 11.65
CA PRO A 105 12.23 7.55 10.39
C PRO A 105 13.20 7.04 9.34
N PHE A 106 12.83 7.15 8.07
CA PHE A 106 13.77 7.01 6.95
C PHE A 106 14.62 8.27 6.81
N HIS A 107 15.90 8.07 6.49
CA HIS A 107 16.83 9.14 6.15
C HIS A 107 17.14 9.14 4.64
N PRO A 108 17.45 10.32 4.03
CA PRO A 108 17.69 10.41 2.59
C PRO A 108 18.81 9.51 2.06
N ASP A 109 19.83 9.26 2.87
CA ASP A 109 20.99 8.41 2.54
C ASP A 109 20.65 6.90 2.52
N GLU A 110 19.53 6.50 3.09
CA GLU A 110 19.03 5.12 3.03
C GLU A 110 18.33 4.82 1.70
N ILE A 111 17.97 5.85 0.94
CA ILE A 111 17.27 5.69 -0.33
C ILE A 111 18.28 5.48 -1.46
N PRO A 112 18.34 4.28 -2.07
CA PRO A 112 19.29 4.00 -3.13
C PRO A 112 19.16 4.98 -4.30
N SER A 113 20.28 5.24 -4.99
CA SER A 113 20.32 6.12 -6.17
C SER A 113 19.66 5.50 -7.42
N LEU A 114 19.03 4.33 -7.30
CA LEU A 114 18.31 3.65 -8.38
C LEU A 114 17.21 4.54 -8.96
N LYS A 115 17.14 4.62 -10.30
CA LYS A 115 16.07 5.32 -11.01
C LYS A 115 14.84 4.43 -11.10
N ALA A 116 13.71 4.90 -10.54
CA ALA A 116 12.43 4.24 -10.63
C ALA A 116 11.44 5.04 -11.49
N ARG A 117 10.50 4.38 -12.15
CA ARG A 117 9.41 5.06 -12.87
C ARG A 117 8.39 5.64 -11.90
N ILE A 118 8.21 5.00 -10.72
CA ILE A 118 7.37 5.48 -9.62
C ILE A 118 8.12 5.22 -8.30
N TYR A 119 8.12 6.21 -7.41
CA TYR A 119 8.53 6.09 -6.02
C TYR A 119 7.28 5.96 -5.16
N ALA A 120 7.00 4.76 -4.65
CA ALA A 120 5.82 4.47 -3.83
C ALA A 120 6.18 4.63 -2.34
N VAL A 121 5.77 5.73 -1.75
CA VAL A 121 5.90 6.06 -0.33
C VAL A 121 4.67 5.51 0.39
N ILE A 122 4.87 4.45 1.19
CA ILE A 122 3.78 3.64 1.75
C ILE A 122 4.01 3.37 3.24
N PRO A 123 4.14 4.42 4.06
CA PRO A 123 4.39 4.28 5.49
C PRO A 123 3.17 3.73 6.22
N ILE A 124 3.40 3.06 7.36
CA ILE A 124 2.35 2.43 8.18
C ILE A 124 1.87 3.40 9.27
N ILE A 125 2.82 4.12 9.87
CA ILE A 125 2.58 5.01 11.02
C ILE A 125 3.28 6.35 10.75
N ALA A 126 2.69 7.43 11.22
CA ALA A 126 3.28 8.78 11.11
C ALA A 126 4.66 8.86 11.78
N GLY A 127 5.57 9.57 11.12
CA GLY A 127 6.97 9.67 11.53
C GLY A 127 7.92 8.74 10.79
N GLU A 128 7.44 7.81 9.93
CA GLU A 128 8.31 7.02 9.05
C GLU A 128 8.96 7.88 7.95
N VAL A 129 8.15 8.72 7.32
CA VAL A 129 8.56 9.60 6.21
C VAL A 129 8.13 11.02 6.54
N ASP A 130 9.04 11.95 6.44
CA ASP A 130 8.77 13.37 6.59
C ASP A 130 8.50 14.05 5.24
N LEU A 131 8.05 15.31 5.29
CA LEU A 131 7.76 16.11 4.10
C LEU A 131 9.03 16.36 3.28
N SER A 132 10.21 16.46 3.90
CA SER A 132 11.48 16.75 3.20
C SER A 132 11.90 15.57 2.32
N LEU A 133 11.77 14.34 2.83
CA LEU A 133 12.02 13.13 2.08
C LEU A 133 11.01 12.97 0.93
N LEU A 134 9.72 13.23 1.18
CA LEU A 134 8.68 13.19 0.15
C LEU A 134 9.01 14.15 -1.01
N LYS A 135 9.40 15.39 -0.70
CA LYS A 135 9.83 16.39 -1.69
C LYS A 135 11.08 15.96 -2.47
N SER A 136 12.06 15.39 -1.77
CA SER A 136 13.27 14.85 -2.39
C SER A 136 12.97 13.75 -3.40
N LEU A 137 12.05 12.84 -3.07
CA LEU A 137 11.61 11.78 -3.98
C LEU A 137 10.85 12.33 -5.20
N ALA A 138 10.03 13.34 -4.99
CA ALA A 138 9.29 14.00 -6.07
C ALA A 138 10.21 14.68 -7.11
N GLN A 139 11.41 15.10 -6.71
CA GLN A 139 12.42 15.60 -7.64
C GLN A 139 13.06 14.49 -8.50
N ARG A 140 12.97 13.23 -8.04
CA ARG A 140 13.53 12.06 -8.75
C ARG A 140 12.53 11.46 -9.75
N GLY A 141 11.22 11.66 -9.53
CA GLY A 141 10.17 11.13 -10.40
C GLY A 141 8.79 11.12 -9.75
N PRO A 142 7.78 10.56 -10.43
CA PRO A 142 6.43 10.46 -9.92
C PRO A 142 6.36 9.75 -8.57
N VAL A 143 5.65 10.38 -7.60
CA VAL A 143 5.45 9.83 -6.27
C VAL A 143 4.04 9.25 -6.16
N ALA A 144 3.95 8.04 -5.64
CA ALA A 144 2.72 7.43 -5.17
C ALA A 144 2.74 7.42 -3.63
N LEU A 145 1.66 7.86 -3.00
CA LEU A 145 1.56 8.01 -1.55
C LEU A 145 0.39 7.22 -0.99
N ASP A 146 0.63 6.39 0.02
CA ASP A 146 -0.41 5.96 0.96
C ASP A 146 -0.50 6.95 2.10
N ILE A 147 -1.64 7.64 2.23
CA ILE A 147 -1.84 8.69 3.25
C ILE A 147 -1.77 8.17 4.68
N GLN A 148 -2.06 6.87 4.87
CA GLN A 148 -2.15 6.23 6.18
C GLN A 148 -0.99 6.61 7.11
N GLY A 149 0.24 6.54 6.62
CA GLY A 149 1.42 6.82 7.42
C GLY A 149 1.70 8.30 7.67
N PHE A 150 0.80 9.20 7.29
CA PHE A 150 0.85 10.63 7.63
C PHE A 150 -0.24 11.03 8.60
N ILE A 151 -1.31 10.23 8.71
CA ILE A 151 -2.46 10.53 9.56
C ILE A 151 -2.69 9.51 10.68
N ARG A 152 -2.09 8.32 10.60
CA ARG A 152 -2.13 7.31 11.67
C ARG A 152 -1.00 7.56 12.65
N VAL A 153 -1.33 8.12 13.80
CA VAL A 153 -0.38 8.54 14.84
C VAL A 153 -0.42 7.57 16.01
N ARG A 154 0.75 7.22 16.53
CA ARG A 154 0.87 6.46 17.78
C ARG A 154 0.74 7.41 18.96
N GLU A 155 -0.27 7.20 19.80
CA GLU A 155 -0.46 7.87 21.07
C GLU A 155 -0.47 6.85 22.21
N GLY A 156 0.66 6.69 22.87
CA GLY A 156 0.84 5.66 23.89
C GLY A 156 0.70 4.25 23.30
N GLU A 157 -0.32 3.52 23.74
CA GLU A 157 -0.64 2.15 23.28
C GLU A 157 -1.68 2.12 22.16
N ASP A 158 -2.14 3.27 21.67
CA ASP A 158 -3.19 3.34 20.65
C ASP A 158 -2.69 3.91 19.33
N LEU A 159 -3.39 3.56 18.26
CA LEU A 159 -3.26 4.16 16.95
C LEU A 159 -4.48 5.03 16.70
N VAL A 160 -4.26 6.32 16.56
CA VAL A 160 -5.31 7.33 16.37
C VAL A 160 -5.14 8.03 15.04
N THR A 161 -6.24 8.52 14.47
CA THR A 161 -6.19 9.35 13.27
C THR A 161 -6.04 10.82 13.67
N ARG A 162 -5.04 11.50 13.11
CA ARG A 162 -4.77 12.93 13.29
C ARG A 162 -4.63 13.63 11.95
N ALA A 163 -4.97 14.91 11.93
CA ALA A 163 -4.72 15.73 10.74
C ALA A 163 -3.21 15.79 10.45
N TRP A 164 -2.87 15.79 9.18
CA TRP A 164 -1.51 16.08 8.72
C TRP A 164 -1.41 17.59 8.45
N PRO A 165 -0.68 18.37 9.26
CA PRO A 165 -0.65 19.83 9.13
C PRO A 165 -0.15 20.32 7.77
N GLU A 166 0.84 19.62 7.21
CA GLU A 166 1.44 19.96 5.90
C GLU A 166 0.74 19.27 4.73
N MET A 167 -0.48 18.75 4.88
CA MET A 167 -1.16 17.94 3.86
C MET A 167 -1.23 18.63 2.50
N ALA A 168 -1.62 19.89 2.46
CA ALA A 168 -1.74 20.62 1.19
C ALA A 168 -0.39 20.76 0.48
N GLU A 169 0.67 21.07 1.23
CA GLU A 169 2.02 21.16 0.71
C GLU A 169 2.53 19.80 0.25
N GLY A 170 2.34 18.76 1.05
CA GLY A 170 2.80 17.42 0.75
C GLY A 170 2.10 16.81 -0.47
N LEU A 171 0.77 16.93 -0.55
CA LEU A 171 -0.01 16.40 -1.66
C LEU A 171 0.28 17.09 -3.00
N ALA A 172 0.75 18.33 -3.00
CA ALA A 172 1.21 19.02 -4.22
C ALA A 172 2.41 18.30 -4.89
N HIS A 173 3.13 17.46 -4.17
CA HIS A 173 4.24 16.65 -4.67
C HIS A 173 3.86 15.21 -5.05
N VAL A 174 2.59 14.83 -4.88
CA VAL A 174 2.09 13.47 -5.10
C VAL A 174 1.42 13.36 -6.47
N THR A 175 1.76 12.30 -7.20
CA THR A 175 1.11 11.97 -8.47
C THR A 175 -0.08 11.03 -8.26
N TYR A 176 0.12 9.99 -7.44
CA TYR A 176 -0.87 8.95 -7.13
C TYR A 176 -1.12 8.93 -5.63
N LEU A 177 -2.32 9.24 -5.21
CA LEU A 177 -2.72 9.20 -3.80
C LEU A 177 -3.59 7.97 -3.54
N LYS A 178 -3.28 7.20 -2.50
CA LYS A 178 -4.19 6.20 -1.96
C LYS A 178 -4.73 6.64 -0.61
N VAL A 179 -6.03 6.46 -0.44
CA VAL A 179 -6.76 6.57 0.82
C VAL A 179 -7.72 5.39 0.96
N ASP A 180 -8.07 5.01 2.18
CA ASP A 180 -9.25 4.19 2.39
C ASP A 180 -10.49 5.08 2.64
N ARG A 181 -11.69 4.43 2.76
CA ARG A 181 -12.95 5.14 2.96
C ARG A 181 -12.92 6.03 4.21
N ALA A 182 -12.44 5.52 5.32
CA ALA A 182 -12.44 6.26 6.60
C ALA A 182 -11.42 7.42 6.55
N GLU A 183 -10.27 7.20 5.93
CA GLU A 183 -9.26 8.22 5.69
C GLU A 183 -9.80 9.33 4.77
N ALA A 184 -10.50 8.96 3.68
CA ALA A 184 -11.10 9.92 2.77
C ALA A 184 -12.18 10.79 3.45
N GLU A 185 -13.04 10.16 4.25
CA GLU A 185 -14.06 10.85 5.04
C GLU A 185 -13.43 11.78 6.08
N PHE A 186 -12.43 11.32 6.81
CA PHE A 186 -11.71 12.12 7.81
C PHE A 186 -11.05 13.36 7.19
N LEU A 187 -10.37 13.19 6.04
CA LEU A 187 -9.62 14.28 5.41
C LEU A 187 -10.51 15.30 4.68
N THR A 188 -11.67 14.89 4.21
CA THR A 188 -12.52 15.74 3.36
C THR A 188 -13.85 16.14 4.01
N GLY A 189 -14.26 15.45 5.06
CA GLY A 189 -15.59 15.57 5.65
C GLY A 189 -16.72 15.07 4.72
N GLN A 190 -16.37 14.23 3.72
CA GLN A 190 -17.32 13.71 2.71
C GLN A 190 -17.47 12.20 2.85
N ASP A 191 -18.67 11.70 3.02
CA ASP A 191 -19.03 10.28 3.03
C ASP A 191 -19.16 9.68 1.62
N ASN A 192 -19.42 10.54 0.63
CA ASN A 192 -19.46 10.19 -0.78
C ASN A 192 -18.04 10.10 -1.34
N LEU A 193 -17.60 8.88 -1.65
CA LEU A 193 -16.23 8.62 -2.11
C LEU A 193 -15.87 9.31 -3.43
N VAL A 194 -16.85 9.57 -4.29
CA VAL A 194 -16.66 10.32 -5.55
C VAL A 194 -16.30 11.77 -5.25
N VAL A 195 -17.05 12.38 -4.34
CA VAL A 195 -16.82 13.78 -3.92
C VAL A 195 -15.49 13.87 -3.15
N ALA A 196 -15.23 12.93 -2.26
CA ALA A 196 -13.98 12.87 -1.50
C ALA A 196 -12.75 12.75 -2.43
N ALA A 197 -12.79 11.83 -3.41
CA ALA A 197 -11.69 11.66 -4.36
C ALA A 197 -11.40 12.92 -5.18
N ARG A 198 -12.44 13.61 -5.68
CA ARG A 198 -12.29 14.88 -6.40
C ARG A 198 -11.67 15.96 -5.51
N ARG A 199 -12.16 16.09 -4.27
CA ARG A 199 -11.64 17.07 -3.33
C ARG A 199 -10.17 16.82 -2.95
N LEU A 200 -9.77 15.57 -2.80
CA LEU A 200 -8.36 15.21 -2.56
C LEU A 200 -7.48 15.53 -3.78
N ALA A 201 -7.98 15.37 -4.99
CA ALA A 201 -7.25 15.72 -6.21
C ALA A 201 -6.99 17.25 -6.34
N GLU A 202 -7.82 18.08 -5.74
CA GLU A 202 -7.64 19.57 -5.73
C GLU A 202 -6.34 19.98 -5.00
N TYR A 203 -5.80 19.14 -4.11
CA TYR A 203 -4.53 19.36 -3.42
C TYR A 203 -3.28 19.06 -4.27
N GLY A 204 -3.44 18.45 -5.47
CA GLY A 204 -2.32 18.19 -6.36
C GLY A 204 -2.25 16.79 -6.98
N PRO A 205 -2.69 15.72 -6.32
CA PRO A 205 -2.63 14.38 -6.90
C PRO A 205 -3.37 14.29 -8.23
N ARG A 206 -2.71 13.75 -9.24
CA ARG A 206 -3.32 13.54 -10.56
C ARG A 206 -4.33 12.40 -10.55
N GLU A 207 -4.08 11.41 -9.70
CA GLU A 207 -4.91 10.22 -9.55
C GLU A 207 -5.13 9.93 -8.06
N VAL A 208 -6.39 9.69 -7.68
CA VAL A 208 -6.76 9.36 -6.30
C VAL A 208 -7.46 8.01 -6.29
N VAL A 209 -6.89 7.06 -5.56
CA VAL A 209 -7.40 5.69 -5.38
C VAL A 209 -8.02 5.58 -4.00
N VAL A 210 -9.34 5.44 -3.95
CA VAL A 210 -10.09 5.23 -2.70
C VAL A 210 -10.48 3.77 -2.59
N THR A 211 -9.99 3.08 -1.55
CA THR A 211 -10.32 1.67 -1.30
C THR A 211 -11.38 1.53 -0.22
N GLN A 212 -12.24 0.52 -0.36
CA GLN A 212 -13.23 0.14 0.65
C GLN A 212 -13.44 -1.38 0.67
N SER A 213 -14.30 -1.88 1.55
CA SER A 213 -14.59 -3.32 1.64
C SER A 213 -15.18 -3.89 0.35
N ALA A 214 -16.03 -3.12 -0.34
CA ALA A 214 -16.75 -3.56 -1.53
C ALA A 214 -15.97 -3.36 -2.85
N GLY A 215 -14.84 -2.62 -2.86
CA GLY A 215 -14.13 -2.33 -4.11
C GLY A 215 -13.22 -1.12 -4.01
N LEU A 216 -12.90 -0.55 -5.17
CA LEU A 216 -12.15 0.69 -5.27
C LEU A 216 -12.85 1.69 -6.19
N THR A 217 -12.66 2.96 -5.89
CA THR A 217 -13.03 4.11 -6.73
C THR A 217 -11.75 4.86 -7.08
N VAL A 218 -11.54 5.17 -8.34
CA VAL A 218 -10.38 5.91 -8.82
C VAL A 218 -10.85 7.17 -9.54
N PHE A 219 -10.34 8.32 -9.13
CA PHE A 219 -10.42 9.56 -9.88
C PHE A 219 -9.10 9.76 -10.63
N ALA A 220 -9.16 9.82 -11.96
CA ALA A 220 -8.01 10.01 -12.83
C ALA A 220 -8.45 10.67 -14.15
N ASP A 221 -7.62 11.54 -14.71
CA ASP A 221 -7.87 12.21 -15.98
C ASP A 221 -9.26 12.92 -16.05
N GLY A 222 -9.72 13.46 -14.90
CA GLY A 222 -11.03 14.09 -14.76
C GLY A 222 -12.22 13.12 -14.72
N GLN A 223 -11.99 11.82 -14.81
CA GLN A 223 -12.98 10.77 -14.88
C GLN A 223 -12.97 9.90 -13.61
N LEU A 224 -14.05 9.14 -13.41
CA LEU A 224 -14.22 8.20 -12.33
C LEU A 224 -14.29 6.78 -12.88
N TYR A 225 -13.52 5.89 -12.26
CA TYR A 225 -13.50 4.49 -12.57
C TYR A 225 -13.75 3.70 -11.28
N GLN A 226 -14.51 2.61 -11.38
CA GLN A 226 -14.82 1.75 -10.23
C GLN A 226 -14.63 0.29 -10.59
N ALA A 227 -14.20 -0.50 -9.63
CA ALA A 227 -14.18 -1.94 -9.74
C ALA A 227 -14.59 -2.57 -8.40
N PRO A 228 -15.54 -3.53 -8.41
CA PRO A 228 -15.93 -4.24 -7.19
C PRO A 228 -14.87 -5.27 -6.79
N PHE A 229 -14.84 -5.61 -5.51
CA PHE A 229 -14.25 -6.84 -5.02
C PHE A 229 -15.35 -7.90 -4.87
N THR A 230 -15.20 -9.02 -5.56
CA THR A 230 -16.20 -10.09 -5.61
C THR A 230 -15.61 -11.44 -5.20
N PRO A 231 -14.97 -11.54 -4.01
CA PRO A 231 -14.39 -12.79 -3.56
C PRO A 231 -15.48 -13.83 -3.24
N ARG A 232 -15.18 -15.12 -3.47
CA ARG A 232 -16.06 -16.24 -3.05
C ARG A 232 -16.07 -16.42 -1.52
N SER A 233 -14.95 -16.06 -0.88
CA SER A 233 -14.79 -16.09 0.57
C SER A 233 -13.75 -15.04 0.97
N ILE A 234 -13.85 -14.54 2.19
CA ILE A 234 -12.86 -13.57 2.71
C ILE A 234 -12.01 -14.29 3.76
N ARG A 235 -10.82 -14.74 3.35
CA ARG A 235 -9.85 -15.43 4.20
C ARG A 235 -8.59 -14.61 4.44
N GLY A 236 -8.30 -13.64 3.56
CA GLY A 236 -7.08 -12.83 3.58
C GLY A 236 -7.33 -11.32 3.53
N ARG A 237 -7.78 -10.71 4.63
CA ARG A 237 -8.08 -9.26 4.66
C ARG A 237 -6.86 -8.36 4.72
N THR A 238 -5.84 -8.76 5.52
CA THR A 238 -4.61 -7.97 5.69
C THR A 238 -3.90 -7.82 4.36
N GLY A 239 -3.45 -6.61 4.05
CA GLY A 239 -2.79 -6.30 2.78
C GLY A 239 -3.72 -6.07 1.59
N ARG A 240 -5.06 -5.98 1.79
CA ARG A 240 -6.03 -5.70 0.71
C ARG A 240 -5.74 -4.37 0.03
N GLY A 241 -5.63 -3.28 0.79
CA GLY A 241 -5.36 -1.95 0.27
C GLY A 241 -4.00 -1.87 -0.43
N ASP A 242 -2.98 -2.49 0.17
CA ASP A 242 -1.61 -2.52 -0.33
C ASP A 242 -1.52 -3.24 -1.68
N THR A 243 -2.14 -4.43 -1.77
CA THR A 243 -2.23 -5.20 -3.02
C THR A 243 -2.99 -4.43 -4.09
N CYS A 244 -4.12 -3.81 -3.72
CA CYS A 244 -4.94 -3.02 -4.62
C CYS A 244 -4.16 -1.85 -5.21
N PHE A 245 -3.54 -1.03 -4.36
CA PHE A 245 -2.81 0.15 -4.80
C PHE A 245 -1.57 -0.22 -5.62
N ALA A 246 -0.77 -1.17 -5.15
CA ALA A 246 0.40 -1.64 -5.89
C ALA A 246 0.01 -2.20 -7.26
N THR A 247 -1.06 -2.99 -7.35
CA THR A 247 -1.55 -3.52 -8.62
C THR A 247 -1.98 -2.39 -9.57
N TYR A 248 -2.70 -1.40 -9.05
CA TYR A 248 -3.07 -0.21 -9.82
C TYR A 248 -1.84 0.49 -10.40
N LEU A 249 -0.87 0.83 -9.56
CA LEU A 249 0.38 1.50 -9.96
C LEU A 249 1.13 0.70 -11.03
N GLY A 250 1.27 -0.60 -10.82
CA GLY A 250 1.96 -1.46 -11.77
C GLY A 250 1.32 -1.44 -13.15
N ARG A 251 0.00 -1.55 -13.22
CA ARG A 251 -0.73 -1.54 -14.50
C ARG A 251 -0.74 -0.16 -15.16
N ARG A 252 -0.80 0.93 -14.36
CA ARG A 252 -0.74 2.31 -14.87
C ARG A 252 0.54 2.64 -15.63
N LEU A 253 1.61 1.90 -15.43
CA LEU A 253 2.84 2.09 -16.20
C LEU A 253 2.66 1.87 -17.71
N THR A 254 1.66 1.07 -18.12
CA THR A 254 1.48 0.63 -19.51
C THR A 254 0.04 0.69 -20.02
N ALA A 255 -0.93 1.03 -19.15
CA ALA A 255 -2.35 0.97 -19.47
C ALA A 255 -3.12 2.19 -18.97
N SER A 256 -4.36 2.35 -19.42
CA SER A 256 -5.29 3.40 -18.98
C SER A 256 -5.66 3.23 -17.50
N ALA A 257 -6.14 4.32 -16.87
CA ALA A 257 -6.67 4.28 -15.50
C ALA A 257 -7.84 3.29 -15.37
N GLN A 258 -8.69 3.18 -16.39
CA GLN A 258 -9.80 2.23 -16.43
C GLN A 258 -9.31 0.79 -16.36
N GLU A 259 -8.34 0.41 -17.19
CA GLU A 259 -7.77 -0.94 -17.21
C GLU A 259 -7.03 -1.26 -15.91
N ALA A 260 -6.29 -0.27 -15.36
CA ALA A 260 -5.59 -0.42 -14.09
C ALA A 260 -6.58 -0.63 -12.94
N THR A 261 -7.69 0.10 -12.92
CA THR A 261 -8.76 -0.05 -11.92
C THR A 261 -9.38 -1.46 -12.00
N ARG A 262 -9.69 -1.93 -13.21
CA ARG A 262 -10.25 -3.29 -13.41
C ARG A 262 -9.29 -4.38 -12.94
N LEU A 263 -8.00 -4.27 -13.32
CA LEU A 263 -6.99 -5.24 -12.88
C LEU A 263 -6.82 -5.23 -11.36
N ALA A 264 -6.73 -4.05 -10.74
CA ALA A 264 -6.60 -3.91 -9.29
C ALA A 264 -7.79 -4.53 -8.54
N GLY A 265 -9.01 -4.34 -9.06
CA GLY A 265 -10.22 -4.97 -8.51
C GLY A 265 -10.16 -6.50 -8.58
N ALA A 266 -9.75 -7.05 -9.71
CA ALA A 266 -9.68 -8.49 -9.93
C ALA A 266 -8.56 -9.15 -9.09
N VAL A 267 -7.36 -8.60 -9.08
CA VAL A 267 -6.25 -9.09 -8.23
C VAL A 267 -6.62 -9.05 -6.76
N THR A 268 -7.24 -7.95 -6.32
CA THR A 268 -7.66 -7.80 -4.92
C THR A 268 -8.77 -8.81 -4.55
N THR A 269 -9.68 -9.10 -5.49
CA THR A 269 -10.69 -10.15 -5.33
C THR A 269 -10.03 -11.50 -5.05
N LEU A 270 -9.07 -11.93 -5.87
CA LEU A 270 -8.35 -13.20 -5.70
C LEU A 270 -7.50 -13.19 -4.41
N LYS A 271 -6.86 -12.07 -4.10
CA LYS A 271 -6.08 -11.90 -2.86
C LYS A 271 -6.92 -12.11 -1.61
N LEU A 272 -8.17 -11.64 -1.61
CA LEU A 272 -9.07 -11.78 -0.46
C LEU A 272 -9.46 -13.24 -0.18
N GLU A 273 -9.40 -14.12 -1.17
CA GLU A 273 -9.75 -15.53 -1.05
C GLU A 273 -8.69 -16.35 -0.30
N GLU A 274 -7.45 -15.84 -0.19
CA GLU A 274 -6.33 -16.55 0.46
C GLU A 274 -5.63 -15.67 1.51
N PRO A 275 -5.14 -16.27 2.63
CA PRO A 275 -4.30 -15.57 3.59
C PRO A 275 -2.95 -15.17 2.98
N GLY A 276 -2.31 -14.16 3.54
CA GLY A 276 -1.00 -13.68 3.07
C GLY A 276 -1.08 -12.85 1.79
N PRO A 277 0.04 -12.63 1.07
CA PRO A 277 0.11 -11.86 -0.15
C PRO A 277 -0.53 -12.62 -1.32
N TRP A 278 -0.88 -11.88 -2.38
CA TRP A 278 -1.36 -12.50 -3.60
C TRP A 278 -0.25 -13.31 -4.28
N ARG A 279 -0.53 -14.61 -4.53
CA ARG A 279 0.41 -15.57 -5.13
C ARG A 279 -0.08 -16.13 -6.47
N GLY A 280 -1.25 -15.65 -6.95
CA GLY A 280 -1.83 -16.07 -8.21
C GLY A 280 -1.08 -15.54 -9.44
N THR A 281 -1.61 -15.84 -10.62
CA THR A 281 -1.06 -15.46 -11.92
C THR A 281 -1.94 -14.44 -12.63
N LEU A 282 -1.40 -13.75 -13.62
CA LEU A 282 -2.22 -12.88 -14.50
C LEU A 282 -3.26 -13.69 -15.30
N SER A 283 -2.99 -14.98 -15.59
CA SER A 283 -3.97 -15.86 -16.23
C SER A 283 -5.21 -16.08 -15.37
N ASP A 284 -5.04 -16.24 -14.05
CA ASP A 284 -6.16 -16.37 -13.11
C ASP A 284 -7.01 -15.08 -13.10
N VAL A 285 -6.34 -13.93 -13.14
CA VAL A 285 -6.99 -12.62 -13.21
C VAL A 285 -7.75 -12.44 -14.51
N GLU A 286 -7.18 -12.83 -15.65
CA GLU A 286 -7.84 -12.79 -16.96
C GLU A 286 -9.07 -13.70 -17.00
N ALA A 287 -8.97 -14.90 -16.43
CA ALA A 287 -10.10 -15.82 -16.31
C ALA A 287 -11.24 -15.20 -15.50
N LEU A 288 -10.91 -14.57 -14.36
CA LEU A 288 -11.90 -13.86 -13.53
C LEU A 288 -12.55 -12.70 -14.31
N LEU A 289 -11.79 -11.89 -15.02
CA LEU A 289 -12.29 -10.76 -15.80
C LEU A 289 -13.19 -11.17 -16.98
N GLN A 290 -13.02 -12.40 -17.47
CA GLN A 290 -13.85 -13.00 -18.52
C GLN A 290 -15.07 -13.77 -17.96
N GLY A 291 -15.31 -13.69 -16.66
CA GLY A 291 -16.40 -14.43 -15.99
C GLY A 291 -16.13 -15.94 -15.86
N ARG A 292 -14.93 -16.39 -16.18
CA ARG A 292 -14.47 -17.76 -16.01
C ARG A 292 -13.72 -17.85 -14.68
N ARG A 293 -14.33 -18.46 -13.68
CA ARG A 293 -13.65 -18.77 -12.41
C ARG A 293 -13.17 -20.21 -12.44
N VAL A 294 -11.88 -20.43 -12.27
CA VAL A 294 -11.27 -21.75 -12.04
C VAL A 294 -11.51 -22.18 -10.58
#